data_f45d3d877fb70fa38d19d94f74577852
#
_entry.id   f45d3d877fb70fa38d19d94f74577852
#
_cell.length_a   1.000
_cell.length_b   1.000
_cell.length_c   1.000
_cell.angle_alpha   90.00
_cell.angle_beta   90.00
_cell.angle_gamma   90.00
#
_symmetry.space_group_name_H-M   'P 1'
#
loop_
_entity.id
_entity.type
_entity.pdbx_description
1 polymer ?
#
loop_
_entity_poly.entity_id
_entity_poly.type
_entity_poly.pdbx_seq_one_letter_code
_entity_poly.pdbx_strand_id
1 'polypeptide(L)'
;WRRPVFRQRLKERDFVAQVMARDEEIGRWFQFYNGTIKSGRGIHKSPNMTLSFKNAATGANLLMPPINWLDQINAQKDFLLEVDGEEDTTNWFAQTLMLTQSVGWKIGQKMSDGSMRYCNMTNGGPVFVYVKDDKIIRMTPIDFDGQDPLPWTIRARGLDFTPPRKTTLAPHGQNAKSIVYSPDRLLQPMKRVDFDPTGERNIQNRGKSGYEPISWDEALDIVAGEIKRVKREHGPGAMAVSHGSHHTWGNIGYYLSALARFKNAVGHTQVHHNPDSWEGWYWGAVHHWGHSLRIGQSETYGTVEDCLQNCDMIVFWAADPETTSGSYGAQEGTVRRQWLKNPDLGIEVVHVDPYYNSSAQFLPGKWLAPKPTTSVAMAMAIAYVWIDEGLYDKSYVETHTVGFDKWKSYLIGEEDGIAKTPEWQEEETGVPAKDVRALARRWGKKRVYLAPGGWGNGHGGACRNQTGIQWARVMVCMVAMQGLGKPGVNMGNLQWGCPVDFNFYFPGYADGGMSGDLEGTAMPVELYQRMPQLPTMNTPFQRIPRLKMPEAIADGSAEGYPWVGKSIEHQFAKFSYPAPGHAPVKMLYKYGGSIL
;
A
#
# COMPACT_ATOMS: atom_id res chain seq x y z
N TRP A 1 21.50 -21.34 -15.69
CA TRP A 1 21.04 -22.67 -16.10
C TRP A 1 21.41 -23.78 -15.09
N ARG A 2 22.54 -23.69 -14.39
CA ARG A 2 23.01 -24.73 -13.45
C ARG A 2 22.33 -24.68 -12.07
N ARG A 3 21.61 -23.61 -11.75
CA ARG A 3 20.99 -23.44 -10.44
C ARG A 3 19.77 -24.36 -10.25
N PRO A 4 19.63 -25.07 -9.11
CA PRO A 4 18.56 -26.04 -8.89
C PRO A 4 17.16 -25.47 -9.07
N VAL A 5 16.92 -24.27 -8.55
CA VAL A 5 15.62 -23.60 -8.65
C VAL A 5 15.25 -23.33 -10.10
N PHE A 6 16.20 -22.83 -10.91
CA PHE A 6 15.94 -22.61 -12.32
C PHE A 6 15.62 -23.92 -13.05
N ARG A 7 16.35 -24.99 -12.76
CA ARG A 7 16.05 -26.31 -13.35
C ARG A 7 14.69 -26.86 -12.95
N GLN A 8 14.25 -26.60 -11.73
CA GLN A 8 12.92 -27.00 -11.28
C GLN A 8 11.85 -26.23 -12.05
N ARG A 9 12.00 -24.91 -12.14
CA ARG A 9 11.08 -24.04 -12.89
C ARG A 9 11.01 -24.42 -14.38
N LEU A 10 12.11 -24.81 -14.99
CA LEU A 10 12.14 -25.25 -16.40
C LEU A 10 11.32 -26.52 -16.68
N LYS A 11 10.90 -27.27 -15.67
CA LYS A 11 9.96 -28.39 -15.85
C LYS A 11 8.51 -27.95 -15.97
N GLU A 12 8.24 -26.69 -15.65
CA GLU A 12 6.88 -26.14 -15.65
C GLU A 12 6.43 -25.68 -17.05
N ARG A 13 7.39 -25.44 -17.96
CA ARG A 13 7.07 -24.88 -19.26
C ARG A 13 8.10 -25.23 -20.33
N ASP A 14 7.59 -25.66 -21.50
CA ASP A 14 8.39 -25.87 -22.70
C ASP A 14 8.31 -24.62 -23.59
N PHE A 15 9.48 -24.11 -24.02
CA PHE A 15 9.55 -22.93 -24.89
C PHE A 15 10.91 -22.77 -25.55
N VAL A 16 11.00 -21.92 -26.56
CA VAL A 16 12.25 -21.50 -27.20
C VAL A 16 12.52 -20.02 -26.89
N ALA A 17 13.61 -19.75 -26.20
CA ALA A 17 14.14 -18.40 -26.01
C ALA A 17 15.28 -18.13 -27.00
N GLN A 18 15.33 -16.93 -27.51
CA GLN A 18 16.40 -16.47 -28.39
C GLN A 18 17.05 -15.21 -27.85
N VAL A 19 18.35 -15.13 -28.03
CA VAL A 19 19.15 -13.91 -27.79
C VAL A 19 19.81 -13.54 -29.11
N MET A 20 19.65 -12.28 -29.53
CA MET A 20 20.22 -11.83 -30.80
C MET A 20 20.80 -10.41 -30.71
N ALA A 21 21.75 -10.12 -31.58
CA ALA A 21 22.26 -8.77 -31.87
C ALA A 21 21.73 -8.35 -33.24
N ARG A 22 20.95 -7.26 -33.29
CA ARG A 22 20.24 -6.83 -34.50
C ARG A 22 21.16 -6.34 -35.60
N ASP A 23 22.12 -5.47 -35.26
CA ASP A 23 23.01 -4.84 -36.21
C ASP A 23 23.96 -5.82 -36.91
N GLU A 24 24.20 -6.97 -36.27
CA GLU A 24 25.13 -8.01 -36.76
C GLU A 24 24.40 -9.26 -37.27
N GLU A 25 23.06 -9.33 -37.10
CA GLU A 25 22.22 -10.45 -37.48
C GLU A 25 22.68 -11.80 -36.90
N ILE A 26 23.30 -11.76 -35.72
CA ILE A 26 23.78 -12.95 -35.04
C ILE A 26 22.88 -13.28 -33.86
N GLY A 27 22.76 -14.56 -33.57
CA GLY A 27 21.92 -15.00 -32.46
C GLY A 27 22.33 -16.34 -31.88
N ARG A 28 21.72 -16.62 -30.78
CA ARG A 28 21.77 -17.94 -30.14
C ARG A 28 20.40 -18.24 -29.56
N TRP A 29 19.91 -19.45 -29.83
CA TRP A 29 18.64 -19.92 -29.28
C TRP A 29 18.84 -21.00 -28.23
N PHE A 30 17.86 -21.14 -27.35
CA PHE A 30 17.79 -22.09 -26.24
C PHE A 30 16.40 -22.71 -26.24
N GLN A 31 16.34 -24.00 -26.48
CA GLN A 31 15.10 -24.78 -26.37
C GLN A 31 15.04 -25.42 -24.98
N PHE A 32 14.00 -25.10 -24.25
CA PHE A 32 13.66 -25.69 -22.97
C PHE A 32 12.57 -26.72 -23.22
N TYR A 33 12.83 -27.95 -22.82
CA TYR A 33 11.89 -29.05 -23.02
C TYR A 33 12.03 -30.06 -21.87
N ASN A 34 10.94 -30.27 -21.11
CA ASN A 34 10.89 -31.20 -19.98
C ASN A 34 12.09 -31.07 -19.03
N GLY A 35 12.42 -29.82 -18.66
CA GLY A 35 13.53 -29.51 -17.76
C GLY A 35 14.93 -29.68 -18.35
N THR A 36 15.04 -29.99 -19.63
CA THR A 36 16.31 -30.05 -20.37
C THR A 36 16.50 -28.81 -21.23
N ILE A 37 17.75 -28.52 -21.58
CA ILE A 37 18.11 -27.36 -22.39
C ILE A 37 18.95 -27.83 -23.57
N LYS A 38 18.52 -27.49 -24.78
CA LYS A 38 19.35 -27.54 -25.97
C LYS A 38 19.62 -26.13 -26.45
N SER A 39 20.76 -25.89 -27.05
CA SER A 39 21.06 -24.57 -27.65
C SER A 39 21.74 -24.73 -28.99
N GLY A 40 21.50 -23.75 -29.86
CA GLY A 40 22.14 -23.67 -31.16
C GLY A 40 22.59 -22.24 -31.49
N ARG A 41 23.53 -22.11 -32.42
CA ARG A 41 23.96 -20.82 -32.97
C ARG A 41 23.01 -20.42 -34.09
N GLY A 42 22.91 -19.10 -34.31
CA GLY A 42 22.06 -18.51 -35.33
C GLY A 42 20.67 -18.15 -34.81
N ILE A 43 19.83 -17.70 -35.72
CA ILE A 43 18.47 -17.22 -35.45
C ILE A 43 17.49 -18.38 -35.60
N HIS A 44 16.65 -18.59 -34.59
CA HIS A 44 15.59 -19.61 -34.64
C HIS A 44 14.38 -19.07 -35.41
N LYS A 45 13.75 -19.92 -36.23
CA LYS A 45 12.64 -19.52 -37.11
C LYS A 45 11.37 -19.14 -36.35
N SER A 46 11.15 -19.73 -35.17
CA SER A 46 9.93 -19.53 -34.37
C SER A 46 10.27 -19.58 -32.89
N PRO A 47 10.89 -18.56 -32.33
CA PRO A 47 11.10 -18.48 -30.89
C PRO A 47 9.80 -18.05 -30.20
N ASN A 48 9.58 -18.54 -28.97
CA ASN A 48 8.49 -18.06 -28.12
C ASN A 48 8.83 -16.70 -27.47
N MET A 49 10.11 -16.43 -27.29
CA MET A 49 10.60 -15.11 -26.86
C MET A 49 11.96 -14.79 -27.44
N THR A 50 12.19 -13.51 -27.67
CA THR A 50 13.47 -12.99 -28.17
C THR A 50 13.94 -11.80 -27.33
N LEU A 51 15.20 -11.87 -26.92
CA LEU A 51 15.93 -10.71 -26.37
C LEU A 51 16.81 -10.15 -27.48
N SER A 52 16.42 -9.03 -28.03
CA SER A 52 17.14 -8.37 -29.14
C SER A 52 17.95 -7.19 -28.63
N PHE A 53 19.27 -7.32 -28.67
CA PHE A 53 20.19 -6.22 -28.36
C PHE A 53 20.55 -5.47 -29.65
N LYS A 54 20.85 -4.17 -29.54
CA LYS A 54 21.26 -3.37 -30.66
C LYS A 54 22.48 -4.03 -31.38
N ASN A 55 23.49 -4.39 -30.60
CA ASN A 55 24.69 -5.10 -31.11
C ASN A 55 25.25 -6.07 -30.04
N ALA A 56 26.23 -6.87 -30.42
CA ALA A 56 26.83 -7.87 -29.52
C ALA A 56 27.53 -7.26 -28.29
N ALA A 57 28.13 -6.07 -28.45
CA ALA A 57 28.77 -5.39 -27.33
C ALA A 57 27.73 -4.94 -26.28
N THR A 58 26.60 -4.40 -26.72
CA THR A 58 25.48 -4.06 -25.85
C THR A 58 24.96 -5.31 -25.11
N GLY A 59 24.75 -6.40 -25.84
CA GLY A 59 24.30 -7.67 -25.26
C GLY A 59 25.31 -8.21 -24.22
N ALA A 60 26.59 -8.15 -24.52
CA ALA A 60 27.63 -8.58 -23.59
C ALA A 60 27.61 -7.72 -22.30
N ASN A 61 27.57 -6.40 -22.43
CA ASN A 61 27.54 -5.50 -21.27
C ASN A 61 26.31 -5.69 -20.39
N LEU A 62 25.14 -5.96 -20.97
CA LEU A 62 23.90 -6.10 -20.23
C LEU A 62 23.68 -7.51 -19.65
N LEU A 63 24.32 -8.54 -20.22
CA LEU A 63 24.15 -9.93 -19.78
C LEU A 63 25.32 -10.48 -18.96
N MET A 64 26.47 -9.79 -18.93
CA MET A 64 27.60 -10.24 -18.11
C MET A 64 27.39 -9.91 -16.64
N PRO A 65 27.64 -10.84 -15.73
CA PRO A 65 27.58 -10.58 -14.29
C PRO A 65 28.59 -9.53 -13.81
N PRO A 66 28.23 -8.69 -12.84
CA PRO A 66 26.94 -8.63 -12.18
C PRO A 66 25.87 -7.95 -13.06
N ILE A 67 24.75 -8.62 -13.30
CA ILE A 67 23.67 -8.03 -14.09
C ILE A 67 22.99 -6.93 -13.29
N ASN A 68 22.94 -5.73 -13.85
CA ASN A 68 22.21 -4.61 -13.30
C ASN A 68 20.86 -4.48 -14.04
N TRP A 69 19.76 -4.70 -13.35
CA TRP A 69 18.41 -4.62 -13.93
C TRP A 69 18.01 -3.22 -14.33
N LEU A 70 18.55 -2.22 -13.67
CA LEU A 70 18.29 -0.83 -14.02
C LEU A 70 18.92 -0.48 -15.39
N ASP A 71 20.11 -1.00 -15.65
CA ASP A 71 20.73 -0.83 -16.97
C ASP A 71 19.93 -1.54 -18.06
N GLN A 72 19.30 -2.67 -17.77
CA GLN A 72 18.42 -3.35 -18.73
C GLN A 72 17.12 -2.57 -18.97
N ILE A 73 16.52 -2.00 -17.93
CA ILE A 73 15.33 -1.12 -18.07
C ILE A 73 15.67 0.12 -18.87
N ASN A 74 16.79 0.76 -18.59
CA ASN A 74 17.25 1.92 -19.34
C ASN A 74 17.56 1.56 -20.80
N ALA A 75 18.20 0.41 -21.02
CA ALA A 75 18.47 -0.08 -22.37
C ALA A 75 17.18 -0.34 -23.18
N GLN A 76 16.08 -0.76 -22.54
CA GLN A 76 14.78 -0.86 -23.20
C GLN A 76 14.22 0.51 -23.58
N LYS A 77 14.30 1.51 -22.70
CA LYS A 77 13.89 2.87 -22.98
C LYS A 77 14.67 3.49 -24.15
N ASP A 78 15.94 3.17 -24.26
CA ASP A 78 16.84 3.69 -25.27
C ASP A 78 16.87 2.83 -26.55
N PHE A 79 15.98 1.85 -26.67
CA PHE A 79 15.91 0.88 -27.77
C PHE A 79 17.22 0.09 -28.01
N LEU A 80 18.05 0.00 -27.00
CA LEU A 80 19.26 -0.82 -27.01
C LEU A 80 18.98 -2.30 -26.73
N LEU A 81 17.88 -2.57 -26.05
CA LEU A 81 17.32 -3.88 -25.77
C LEU A 81 15.82 -3.87 -26.11
N GLU A 82 15.38 -4.84 -26.87
CA GLU A 82 13.97 -5.13 -27.11
C GLU A 82 13.65 -6.54 -26.63
N VAL A 83 12.49 -6.69 -26.07
CA VAL A 83 11.96 -7.99 -25.62
C VAL A 83 10.67 -8.24 -26.38
N ASP A 84 10.67 -9.27 -27.20
CA ASP A 84 9.54 -9.68 -28.04
C ASP A 84 9.17 -11.14 -27.74
N GLY A 85 7.89 -11.48 -27.87
CA GLY A 85 7.40 -12.84 -27.69
C GLY A 85 6.06 -12.90 -26.99
N GLU A 86 5.64 -14.11 -26.71
CA GLU A 86 4.42 -14.39 -25.93
C GLU A 86 4.54 -13.76 -24.55
N GLU A 87 3.65 -12.84 -24.21
CA GLU A 87 3.67 -12.06 -22.96
C GLU A 87 3.82 -12.95 -21.72
N ASP A 88 3.07 -14.03 -21.69
CA ASP A 88 3.06 -14.99 -20.59
C ASP A 88 4.41 -15.71 -20.44
N THR A 89 5.04 -16.07 -21.55
CA THR A 89 6.36 -16.73 -21.58
C THR A 89 7.45 -15.74 -21.19
N THR A 90 7.37 -14.51 -21.68
CA THR A 90 8.32 -13.44 -21.40
C THR A 90 8.28 -13.04 -19.93
N ASN A 91 7.09 -12.86 -19.36
CA ASN A 91 6.90 -12.53 -17.96
C ASN A 91 7.37 -13.67 -17.03
N TRP A 92 7.04 -14.90 -17.35
CA TRP A 92 7.50 -16.07 -16.58
C TRP A 92 9.03 -16.18 -16.61
N PHE A 93 9.64 -15.96 -17.76
CA PHE A 93 11.11 -16.02 -17.91
C PHE A 93 11.80 -14.89 -17.12
N ALA A 94 11.30 -13.66 -17.24
CA ALA A 94 11.81 -12.51 -16.49
C ALA A 94 11.72 -12.74 -14.98
N GLN A 95 10.57 -13.17 -14.48
CA GLN A 95 10.37 -13.49 -13.06
C GLN A 95 11.32 -14.60 -12.60
N THR A 96 11.49 -15.65 -13.43
CA THR A 96 12.41 -16.75 -13.11
C THR A 96 13.85 -16.30 -13.06
N LEU A 97 14.27 -15.42 -13.97
CA LEU A 97 15.62 -14.85 -13.95
C LEU A 97 15.83 -13.95 -12.73
N MET A 98 14.91 -13.06 -12.43
CA MET A 98 14.99 -12.19 -11.26
C MET A 98 15.12 -13.00 -9.96
N LEU A 99 14.29 -14.00 -9.80
CA LEU A 99 14.32 -14.89 -8.65
C LEU A 99 15.67 -15.64 -8.56
N THR A 100 16.22 -16.04 -9.70
CA THR A 100 17.46 -16.79 -9.77
C THR A 100 18.68 -15.92 -9.52
N GLN A 101 18.61 -14.65 -9.83
CA GLN A 101 19.76 -13.75 -9.68
C GLN A 101 19.86 -13.09 -8.31
N SER A 102 18.73 -12.63 -7.74
CA SER A 102 18.77 -11.95 -6.45
C SER A 102 19.03 -12.92 -5.31
N VAL A 103 18.13 -13.87 -5.10
CA VAL A 103 18.24 -14.85 -4.01
C VAL A 103 18.06 -16.30 -4.45
N GLY A 104 18.03 -16.53 -5.76
CA GLY A 104 17.68 -17.83 -6.33
C GLY A 104 18.60 -18.97 -5.89
N TRP A 105 19.85 -18.69 -5.65
CA TRP A 105 20.80 -19.66 -5.12
C TRP A 105 20.57 -20.01 -3.64
N LYS A 106 19.76 -19.18 -2.93
CA LYS A 106 19.38 -19.39 -1.52
C LYS A 106 18.01 -20.10 -1.39
N ILE A 107 17.26 -20.23 -2.47
CA ILE A 107 15.91 -20.80 -2.45
C ILE A 107 15.94 -22.32 -2.59
N GLY A 108 15.16 -23.02 -1.76
CA GLY A 108 15.11 -24.47 -1.76
C GLY A 108 16.42 -25.12 -1.31
N GLN A 109 17.17 -24.47 -0.45
CA GLN A 109 18.45 -24.95 0.06
C GLN A 109 18.25 -25.88 1.25
N LYS A 110 18.85 -27.07 1.20
CA LYS A 110 18.89 -27.98 2.34
C LYS A 110 19.89 -27.46 3.38
N MET A 111 19.44 -27.34 4.61
CA MET A 111 20.24 -26.88 5.74
C MET A 111 20.86 -28.07 6.50
N SER A 112 21.86 -27.77 7.34
CA SER A 112 22.57 -28.79 8.14
C SER A 112 21.66 -29.52 9.15
N ASP A 113 20.59 -28.85 9.60
CA ASP A 113 19.59 -29.44 10.52
C ASP A 113 18.54 -30.29 9.80
N GLY A 114 18.70 -30.50 8.49
CA GLY A 114 17.78 -31.26 7.65
C GLY A 114 16.56 -30.47 7.17
N SER A 115 16.38 -29.21 7.58
CA SER A 115 15.32 -28.36 7.05
C SER A 115 15.61 -27.89 5.63
N MET A 116 14.55 -27.52 4.92
CA MET A 116 14.64 -26.83 3.63
C MET A 116 14.36 -25.33 3.84
N ARG A 117 15.28 -24.48 3.36
CA ARG A 117 15.13 -23.03 3.39
C ARG A 117 14.57 -22.52 2.06
N TYR A 118 13.50 -21.79 2.12
CA TYR A 118 12.86 -21.13 0.99
C TYR A 118 12.88 -19.60 1.17
N CYS A 119 12.89 -18.86 0.07
CA CYS A 119 12.56 -17.44 0.09
C CYS A 119 11.07 -17.27 -0.15
N ASN A 120 10.44 -16.43 0.61
CA ASN A 120 9.02 -16.09 0.45
C ASN A 120 8.81 -14.61 0.73
N MET A 121 7.64 -14.11 0.37
CA MET A 121 7.22 -12.74 0.58
C MET A 121 6.17 -12.69 1.67
N THR A 122 6.32 -11.76 2.60
CA THR A 122 5.30 -11.39 3.57
C THR A 122 4.84 -9.96 3.29
N ASN A 123 3.76 -9.51 3.91
CA ASN A 123 3.40 -8.09 3.87
C ASN A 123 4.52 -7.19 4.41
N GLY A 124 5.39 -7.75 5.21
CA GLY A 124 6.55 -7.06 5.76
C GLY A 124 7.81 -7.15 4.91
N GLY A 125 7.76 -7.73 3.72
CA GLY A 125 8.92 -7.89 2.85
C GLY A 125 9.41 -9.34 2.70
N PRO A 126 10.54 -9.54 2.02
CA PRO A 126 11.08 -10.86 1.75
C PRO A 126 11.73 -11.47 2.99
N VAL A 127 11.53 -12.77 3.15
CA VAL A 127 12.02 -13.56 4.29
C VAL A 127 12.51 -14.93 3.86
N PHE A 128 13.37 -15.53 4.66
CA PHE A 128 13.64 -16.95 4.60
C PHE A 128 12.65 -17.73 5.45
N VAL A 129 12.07 -18.78 4.88
CA VAL A 129 11.18 -19.73 5.54
C VAL A 129 11.85 -21.08 5.59
N TYR A 130 11.97 -21.65 6.77
CA TYR A 130 12.56 -22.97 6.99
C TYR A 130 11.44 -23.97 7.24
N VAL A 131 11.42 -25.03 6.43
CA VAL A 131 10.41 -26.08 6.48
C VAL A 131 11.08 -27.41 6.80
N LYS A 132 10.51 -28.13 7.75
CA LYS A 132 10.91 -29.50 8.09
C LYS A 132 9.64 -30.30 8.40
N ASP A 133 9.57 -31.51 7.84
CA ASP A 133 8.42 -32.41 8.01
C ASP A 133 7.08 -31.69 7.69
N ASP A 134 7.04 -30.99 6.55
CA ASP A 134 5.94 -30.17 6.04
C ASP A 134 5.47 -29.02 6.97
N LYS A 135 6.26 -28.66 7.97
CA LYS A 135 5.96 -27.58 8.90
C LYS A 135 6.97 -26.46 8.80
N ILE A 136 6.48 -25.23 8.86
CA ILE A 136 7.32 -24.04 9.03
C ILE A 136 7.88 -24.07 10.45
N ILE A 137 9.19 -24.26 10.59
CA ILE A 137 9.86 -24.29 11.88
C ILE A 137 10.46 -22.95 12.29
N ARG A 138 10.83 -22.12 11.31
CA ARG A 138 11.48 -20.83 11.53
C ARG A 138 11.27 -19.89 10.35
N MET A 139 11.23 -18.60 10.63
CA MET A 139 11.32 -17.52 9.65
C MET A 139 12.44 -16.57 10.08
N THR A 140 13.24 -16.09 9.13
CA THR A 140 14.35 -15.16 9.39
C THR A 140 14.42 -14.09 8.30
N PRO A 141 15.06 -12.94 8.59
CA PRO A 141 15.45 -12.03 7.53
C PRO A 141 16.30 -12.72 6.45
N ILE A 142 16.34 -12.15 5.27
CA ILE A 142 17.30 -12.57 4.23
C ILE A 142 18.64 -11.91 4.54
N ASP A 143 19.67 -12.73 4.67
CA ASP A 143 21.06 -12.28 4.73
C ASP A 143 21.62 -12.20 3.31
N PHE A 144 22.20 -11.05 2.97
CA PHE A 144 22.89 -10.81 1.72
C PHE A 144 24.39 -11.06 1.88
N ASP A 145 25.03 -11.58 0.83
CA ASP A 145 26.45 -11.90 0.83
C ASP A 145 27.20 -11.21 -0.32
N GLY A 146 28.43 -11.64 -0.58
CA GLY A 146 29.28 -11.04 -1.60
C GLY A 146 28.79 -11.20 -3.04
N GLN A 147 27.78 -12.05 -3.29
CA GLN A 147 27.17 -12.23 -4.61
C GLN A 147 25.94 -11.33 -4.82
N ASP A 148 25.43 -10.72 -3.76
CA ASP A 148 24.30 -9.81 -3.82
C ASP A 148 24.79 -8.37 -4.05
N PRO A 149 23.96 -7.48 -4.63
CA PRO A 149 24.30 -6.07 -4.79
C PRO A 149 24.71 -5.41 -3.47
N LEU A 150 25.64 -4.49 -3.55
CA LEU A 150 26.03 -3.69 -2.40
C LEU A 150 24.93 -2.66 -2.07
N PRO A 151 24.68 -2.39 -0.79
CA PRO A 151 23.81 -1.30 -0.40
C PRO A 151 24.48 0.03 -0.73
N TRP A 152 23.70 1.04 -1.01
CA TRP A 152 24.22 2.38 -1.18
C TRP A 152 24.40 3.08 0.17
N THR A 153 25.38 3.96 0.28
CA THR A 153 25.68 4.75 1.46
C THR A 153 25.22 6.19 1.27
N ILE A 154 24.44 6.69 2.23
CA ILE A 154 24.10 8.12 2.32
C ILE A 154 25.19 8.81 3.16
N ARG A 155 25.73 9.93 2.65
CA ARG A 155 26.67 10.77 3.36
C ARG A 155 25.98 12.05 3.83
N ALA A 156 25.98 12.28 5.14
CA ALA A 156 25.34 13.43 5.73
C ALA A 156 26.14 13.94 6.95
N ARG A 157 26.43 15.24 7.00
CA ARG A 157 27.10 15.91 8.13
C ARG A 157 28.42 15.24 8.54
N GLY A 158 29.19 14.73 7.54
CA GLY A 158 30.45 14.05 7.78
C GLY A 158 30.33 12.60 8.25
N LEU A 159 29.12 12.05 8.28
CA LEU A 159 28.82 10.67 8.67
C LEU A 159 28.37 9.86 7.48
N ASP A 160 28.68 8.56 7.51
CA ASP A 160 28.23 7.58 6.52
C ASP A 160 27.13 6.68 7.09
N PHE A 161 26.02 6.57 6.37
CA PHE A 161 24.85 5.76 6.74
C PHE A 161 24.64 4.69 5.68
N THR A 162 24.98 3.46 6.02
CA THR A 162 24.88 2.30 5.12
C THR A 162 23.87 1.31 5.69
N PRO A 163 22.87 0.87 4.91
CA PRO A 163 21.96 -0.18 5.34
C PRO A 163 22.69 -1.48 5.64
N PRO A 164 22.24 -2.27 6.62
CA PRO A 164 22.81 -3.58 6.87
C PRO A 164 22.56 -4.52 5.69
N ARG A 165 23.45 -5.50 5.52
CA ARG A 165 23.32 -6.50 4.44
C ARG A 165 22.31 -7.60 4.81
N LYS A 166 21.13 -7.19 5.24
CA LYS A 166 20.02 -8.11 5.48
C LYS A 166 18.69 -7.36 5.48
N THR A 167 17.60 -8.08 5.19
CA THR A 167 16.26 -7.54 5.30
C THR A 167 15.82 -7.41 6.77
N THR A 168 14.78 -6.68 7.01
CA THR A 168 14.15 -6.56 8.33
C THR A 168 12.93 -7.48 8.38
N LEU A 169 12.76 -8.21 9.48
CA LEU A 169 11.60 -9.09 9.68
C LEU A 169 10.54 -8.35 10.51
N ALA A 170 9.39 -8.10 9.90
CA ALA A 170 8.28 -7.46 10.58
C ALA A 170 7.72 -8.33 11.72
N PRO A 171 7.24 -7.73 12.83
CA PRO A 171 6.70 -8.47 13.97
C PRO A 171 5.60 -9.46 13.60
N HIS A 172 4.67 -9.10 12.72
CA HIS A 172 3.64 -10.04 12.27
C HIS A 172 4.18 -11.16 11.38
N GLY A 173 5.29 -10.92 10.65
CA GLY A 173 6.00 -11.98 9.95
C GLY A 173 6.58 -13.01 10.93
N GLN A 174 7.13 -12.56 12.06
CA GLN A 174 7.59 -13.46 13.13
C GLN A 174 6.46 -14.30 13.71
N ASN A 175 5.28 -13.70 13.86
CA ASN A 175 4.12 -14.36 14.45
C ASN A 175 3.32 -15.21 13.46
N ALA A 176 3.57 -15.12 12.15
CA ALA A 176 2.80 -15.83 11.13
C ALA A 176 2.71 -17.34 11.39
N LYS A 177 3.80 -17.96 11.87
CA LYS A 177 3.81 -19.38 12.23
C LYS A 177 2.82 -19.72 13.35
N SER A 178 2.71 -18.88 14.37
CA SER A 178 1.78 -19.08 15.48
C SER A 178 0.32 -19.02 15.01
N ILE A 179 0.03 -18.12 14.05
CA ILE A 179 -1.31 -18.01 13.46
C ILE A 179 -1.61 -19.25 12.60
N VAL A 180 -0.66 -19.69 11.76
CA VAL A 180 -0.86 -20.85 10.88
C VAL A 180 -1.13 -22.14 11.67
N TYR A 181 -0.47 -22.31 12.81
CA TYR A 181 -0.57 -23.52 13.63
C TYR A 181 -1.39 -23.32 14.92
N SER A 182 -2.17 -22.24 15.00
CA SER A 182 -3.08 -22.03 16.13
C SER A 182 -4.13 -23.16 16.18
N PRO A 183 -4.38 -23.73 17.36
CA PRO A 183 -5.47 -24.70 17.54
C PRO A 183 -6.86 -24.08 17.30
N ASP A 184 -6.97 -22.76 17.41
CA ASP A 184 -8.22 -22.03 17.20
C ASP A 184 -8.46 -21.67 15.72
N ARG A 185 -7.52 -22.03 14.84
CA ARG A 185 -7.67 -21.78 13.42
C ARG A 185 -8.76 -22.63 12.81
N LEU A 186 -9.70 -22.02 12.09
CA LEU A 186 -10.69 -22.72 11.30
C LEU A 186 -10.03 -23.48 10.15
N LEU A 187 -10.23 -24.82 10.12
CA LEU A 187 -9.63 -25.71 9.13
C LEU A 187 -10.60 -26.10 8.01
N GLN A 188 -11.88 -25.82 8.19
CA GLN A 188 -12.95 -26.17 7.27
C GLN A 188 -14.06 -25.13 7.33
N PRO A 189 -15.00 -25.12 6.37
CA PRO A 189 -16.16 -24.25 6.42
C PRO A 189 -17.01 -24.52 7.65
N MET A 190 -17.58 -23.45 8.17
CA MET A 190 -18.47 -23.51 9.34
C MET A 190 -19.85 -23.01 8.96
N LYS A 191 -20.88 -23.71 9.39
CA LYS A 191 -22.29 -23.32 9.24
C LYS A 191 -22.88 -23.05 10.62
N ARG A 192 -23.70 -22.03 10.74
CA ARG A 192 -24.43 -21.78 11.97
C ARG A 192 -25.44 -22.89 12.22
N VAL A 193 -25.46 -23.47 13.43
CA VAL A 193 -26.21 -24.70 13.74
C VAL A 193 -27.72 -24.61 13.50
N ASP A 194 -28.27 -23.41 13.59
CA ASP A 194 -29.71 -23.14 13.39
C ASP A 194 -30.03 -22.50 12.04
N PHE A 195 -29.07 -22.53 11.07
CA PHE A 195 -29.31 -22.05 9.72
C PHE A 195 -29.70 -23.21 8.80
N ASP A 196 -30.94 -23.18 8.31
CA ASP A 196 -31.40 -24.09 7.26
C ASP A 196 -31.56 -23.32 5.94
N PRO A 197 -30.76 -23.64 4.89
CA PRO A 197 -30.86 -22.98 3.59
C PRO A 197 -32.19 -23.21 2.87
N THR A 198 -32.90 -24.29 3.21
CA THR A 198 -34.20 -24.65 2.63
C THR A 198 -35.38 -24.27 3.52
N GLY A 199 -35.13 -23.93 4.77
CA GLY A 199 -36.14 -23.63 5.79
C GLY A 199 -35.86 -22.33 6.53
N GLU A 200 -35.83 -22.42 7.86
CA GLU A 200 -35.65 -21.27 8.74
C GLU A 200 -34.19 -20.79 8.78
N ARG A 201 -33.97 -19.58 8.37
CA ARG A 201 -32.61 -18.98 8.37
C ARG A 201 -32.19 -18.38 9.69
N ASN A 202 -33.13 -18.21 10.61
CA ASN A 202 -32.91 -17.76 11.98
C ASN A 202 -31.97 -16.55 12.08
N ILE A 203 -32.22 -15.52 11.26
CA ILE A 203 -31.37 -14.33 11.18
C ILE A 203 -31.22 -13.58 12.51
N GLN A 204 -32.24 -13.66 13.38
CA GLN A 204 -32.27 -13.08 14.72
C GLN A 204 -31.26 -13.71 15.68
N ASN A 205 -30.73 -14.87 15.32
CA ASN A 205 -29.75 -15.60 16.12
C ASN A 205 -28.29 -15.37 15.66
N ARG A 206 -28.07 -14.47 14.71
CA ARG A 206 -26.70 -14.08 14.32
C ARG A 206 -25.94 -13.53 15.53
N GLY A 207 -24.71 -14.01 15.75
CA GLY A 207 -23.91 -13.66 16.92
C GLY A 207 -24.33 -14.31 18.24
N LYS A 208 -25.36 -15.19 18.23
CA LYS A 208 -25.86 -15.89 19.41
C LYS A 208 -25.72 -17.40 19.31
N SER A 209 -26.10 -17.98 18.18
CA SER A 209 -25.98 -19.43 17.95
C SER A 209 -24.54 -19.84 17.67
N GLY A 210 -24.25 -21.10 18.00
CA GLY A 210 -22.97 -21.72 17.68
C GLY A 210 -22.82 -22.08 16.21
N TYR A 211 -21.66 -22.65 15.87
CA TYR A 211 -21.30 -23.09 14.55
C TYR A 211 -20.91 -24.57 14.55
N GLU A 212 -21.21 -25.24 13.46
CA GLU A 212 -20.78 -26.62 13.20
C GLU A 212 -19.93 -26.68 11.93
N PRO A 213 -18.93 -27.57 11.88
CA PRO A 213 -18.13 -27.79 10.69
C PRO A 213 -18.93 -28.53 9.62
N ILE A 214 -18.79 -28.11 8.37
CA ILE A 214 -19.38 -28.73 7.20
C ILE A 214 -18.33 -29.01 6.12
N SER A 215 -18.67 -29.85 5.14
CA SER A 215 -17.78 -30.09 3.99
C SER A 215 -17.71 -28.88 3.06
N TRP A 216 -16.67 -28.82 2.23
CA TRP A 216 -16.57 -27.81 1.19
C TRP A 216 -17.68 -27.94 0.16
N ASP A 217 -18.07 -29.16 -0.20
CA ASP A 217 -19.16 -29.40 -1.15
C ASP A 217 -20.48 -28.86 -0.61
N GLU A 218 -20.82 -29.18 0.64
CA GLU A 218 -22.00 -28.63 1.29
C GLU A 218 -21.96 -27.08 1.37
N ALA A 219 -20.82 -26.52 1.71
CA ALA A 219 -20.68 -25.07 1.80
C ALA A 219 -20.88 -24.39 0.45
N LEU A 220 -20.31 -24.95 -0.62
CA LEU A 220 -20.45 -24.44 -1.98
C LEU A 220 -21.89 -24.56 -2.49
N ASP A 221 -22.57 -25.68 -2.21
CA ASP A 221 -23.96 -25.87 -2.58
C ASP A 221 -24.89 -24.89 -1.86
N ILE A 222 -24.69 -24.66 -0.58
CA ILE A 222 -25.43 -23.65 0.18
C ILE A 222 -25.22 -22.26 -0.40
N VAL A 223 -23.98 -21.84 -0.62
CA VAL A 223 -23.66 -20.52 -1.14
C VAL A 223 -24.22 -20.33 -2.56
N ALA A 224 -24.03 -21.30 -3.44
CA ALA A 224 -24.56 -21.26 -4.80
C ALA A 224 -26.11 -21.25 -4.81
N GLY A 225 -26.72 -22.05 -3.95
CA GLY A 225 -28.18 -22.10 -3.78
C GLY A 225 -28.75 -20.76 -3.32
N GLU A 226 -28.16 -20.15 -2.31
CA GLU A 226 -28.61 -18.84 -1.79
C GLU A 226 -28.39 -17.70 -2.82
N ILE A 227 -27.28 -17.69 -3.54
CA ILE A 227 -27.07 -16.73 -4.63
C ILE A 227 -28.16 -16.87 -5.69
N LYS A 228 -28.43 -18.10 -6.15
CA LYS A 228 -29.49 -18.36 -7.15
C LYS A 228 -30.87 -17.96 -6.63
N ARG A 229 -31.18 -18.27 -5.37
CA ARG A 229 -32.44 -17.92 -4.74
C ARG A 229 -32.62 -16.40 -4.69
N VAL A 230 -31.66 -15.66 -4.12
CA VAL A 230 -31.73 -14.21 -3.97
C VAL A 230 -31.86 -13.52 -5.32
N LYS A 231 -31.14 -13.98 -6.33
CA LYS A 231 -31.24 -13.44 -7.69
C LYS A 231 -32.62 -13.68 -8.31
N ARG A 232 -33.18 -14.87 -8.13
CA ARG A 232 -34.50 -15.24 -8.67
C ARG A 232 -35.60 -14.40 -8.01
N GLU A 233 -35.52 -14.20 -6.69
CA GLU A 233 -36.59 -13.56 -5.91
C GLU A 233 -36.50 -12.03 -5.93
N HIS A 234 -35.31 -11.48 -6.04
CA HIS A 234 -35.06 -10.03 -5.84
C HIS A 234 -34.18 -9.39 -6.93
N GLY A 235 -33.65 -10.15 -7.86
CA GLY A 235 -32.76 -9.66 -8.91
C GLY A 235 -31.26 -9.62 -8.51
N PRO A 236 -30.36 -9.39 -9.48
CA PRO A 236 -28.92 -9.52 -9.29
C PRO A 236 -28.35 -8.51 -8.27
N GLY A 237 -28.92 -7.32 -8.17
CA GLY A 237 -28.48 -6.28 -7.23
C GLY A 237 -28.79 -6.58 -5.77
N ALA A 238 -29.63 -7.59 -5.47
CA ALA A 238 -29.99 -7.94 -4.09
C ALA A 238 -28.88 -8.66 -3.32
N MET A 239 -27.81 -9.07 -3.98
CA MET A 239 -26.59 -9.53 -3.33
C MET A 239 -25.55 -8.42 -3.30
N ALA A 240 -25.12 -7.99 -2.12
CA ALA A 240 -23.98 -7.08 -1.98
C ALA A 240 -22.67 -7.86 -1.82
N VAL A 241 -21.61 -7.36 -2.41
CA VAL A 241 -20.25 -7.85 -2.18
C VAL A 241 -19.44 -6.78 -1.48
N SER A 242 -18.86 -7.15 -0.35
CA SER A 242 -17.91 -6.31 0.40
C SER A 242 -16.62 -7.07 0.62
N HIS A 243 -15.49 -6.43 0.37
CA HIS A 243 -14.17 -7.03 0.58
C HIS A 243 -13.21 -6.02 1.19
N GLY A 244 -12.12 -6.52 1.76
CA GLY A 244 -10.97 -5.70 2.13
C GLY A 244 -9.98 -5.62 0.98
N SER A 245 -9.10 -4.64 1.00
CA SER A 245 -7.93 -4.56 0.14
C SER A 245 -6.78 -5.45 0.64
N HIS A 246 -5.66 -5.47 -0.04
CA HIS A 246 -4.44 -6.17 0.37
C HIS A 246 -4.50 -7.72 0.35
N HIS A 247 -5.46 -8.30 -0.31
CA HIS A 247 -5.49 -9.74 -0.57
C HIS A 247 -4.70 -10.02 -1.85
N THR A 248 -3.41 -10.31 -1.71
CA THR A 248 -2.46 -10.43 -2.81
C THR A 248 -1.84 -11.83 -2.90
N TRP A 249 -2.63 -12.87 -2.68
CA TRP A 249 -2.19 -14.26 -2.66
C TRP A 249 -2.00 -14.81 -4.09
N GLY A 250 -1.12 -14.18 -4.83
CA GLY A 250 -0.90 -14.48 -6.24
C GLY A 250 -2.04 -13.98 -7.14
N ASN A 251 -2.05 -14.45 -8.38
CA ASN A 251 -2.98 -13.95 -9.39
C ASN A 251 -4.44 -14.33 -9.11
N ILE A 252 -4.70 -15.49 -8.54
CA ILE A 252 -6.06 -15.95 -8.26
C ILE A 252 -6.60 -15.26 -7.00
N GLY A 253 -5.81 -15.22 -5.93
CA GLY A 253 -6.24 -14.67 -4.64
C GLY A 253 -6.28 -13.15 -4.56
N TYR A 254 -5.84 -12.45 -5.58
CA TYR A 254 -5.93 -11.00 -5.63
C TYR A 254 -7.39 -10.55 -5.85
N TYR A 255 -7.86 -9.60 -5.05
CA TYR A 255 -9.28 -9.24 -5.03
C TYR A 255 -9.81 -8.63 -6.35
N LEU A 256 -8.94 -8.01 -7.16
CA LEU A 256 -9.26 -7.54 -8.51
C LEU A 256 -9.06 -8.63 -9.59
N SER A 257 -8.92 -9.88 -9.22
CA SER A 257 -8.77 -11.01 -10.13
C SER A 257 -10.00 -11.93 -10.09
N ALA A 258 -9.87 -13.11 -9.50
CA ALA A 258 -10.95 -14.11 -9.50
C ALA A 258 -12.22 -13.61 -8.80
N LEU A 259 -12.09 -12.88 -7.68
CA LEU A 259 -13.26 -12.33 -7.01
C LEU A 259 -13.99 -11.31 -7.90
N ALA A 260 -13.26 -10.39 -8.53
CA ALA A 260 -13.86 -9.40 -9.41
C ALA A 260 -14.57 -10.06 -10.59
N ARG A 261 -13.94 -11.05 -11.21
CA ARG A 261 -14.53 -11.85 -12.28
C ARG A 261 -15.80 -12.57 -11.82
N PHE A 262 -15.76 -13.22 -10.67
CA PHE A 262 -16.91 -13.92 -10.09
C PHE A 262 -18.07 -12.95 -9.81
N LYS A 263 -17.83 -11.86 -9.08
CA LYS A 263 -18.88 -10.90 -8.72
C LYS A 263 -19.51 -10.24 -9.95
N ASN A 264 -18.71 -9.95 -10.98
CA ASN A 264 -19.23 -9.42 -12.23
C ASN A 264 -20.09 -10.46 -12.99
N ALA A 265 -19.67 -11.72 -13.00
CA ALA A 265 -20.42 -12.79 -13.66
C ALA A 265 -21.78 -13.06 -12.99
N VAL A 266 -21.85 -12.98 -11.67
CA VAL A 266 -23.10 -13.25 -10.95
C VAL A 266 -24.00 -12.02 -10.82
N GLY A 267 -23.49 -10.82 -11.01
CA GLY A 267 -24.21 -9.56 -10.74
C GLY A 267 -24.35 -9.30 -9.25
N HIS A 268 -24.07 -8.07 -8.82
CA HIS A 268 -24.02 -7.70 -7.41
C HIS A 268 -24.23 -6.20 -7.19
N THR A 269 -24.57 -5.84 -5.96
CA THR A 269 -24.41 -4.48 -5.46
C THR A 269 -23.02 -4.37 -4.86
N GLN A 270 -22.23 -3.44 -5.34
CA GLN A 270 -20.92 -3.20 -4.79
C GLN A 270 -20.99 -2.34 -3.52
N VAL A 271 -20.36 -2.82 -2.45
CA VAL A 271 -20.00 -1.97 -1.31
C VAL A 271 -18.59 -1.47 -1.56
N HIS A 272 -18.42 -0.16 -1.69
CA HIS A 272 -17.10 0.43 -1.87
C HIS A 272 -16.21 0.10 -0.68
N HIS A 273 -14.95 -0.25 -0.92
CA HIS A 273 -14.03 -0.53 0.18
C HIS A 273 -13.36 0.71 0.75
N ASN A 274 -13.40 1.81 0.03
CA ASN A 274 -12.90 3.11 0.46
C ASN A 274 -14.05 4.04 0.93
N PRO A 275 -13.75 5.02 1.81
CA PRO A 275 -12.47 5.27 2.46
C PRO A 275 -12.22 4.29 3.61
N ASP A 276 -11.02 3.73 3.73
CA ASP A 276 -10.71 2.86 4.87
C ASP A 276 -9.29 3.06 5.45
N SER A 277 -8.28 3.24 4.62
CA SER A 277 -6.88 3.20 5.04
C SER A 277 -6.22 4.59 5.04
N TRP A 278 -6.05 5.19 3.90
CA TRP A 278 -5.39 6.48 3.69
C TRP A 278 -6.17 7.43 2.78
N GLU A 279 -7.31 7.00 2.33
CA GLU A 279 -8.17 7.77 1.43
C GLU A 279 -8.62 9.09 2.06
N GLY A 280 -8.76 9.13 3.38
CA GLY A 280 -9.01 10.39 4.09
C GLY A 280 -7.90 11.42 3.93
N TRP A 281 -6.63 10.95 3.83
CA TRP A 281 -5.50 11.83 3.59
C TRP A 281 -5.58 12.46 2.20
N TYR A 282 -5.53 11.66 1.13
CA TYR A 282 -5.48 12.24 -0.20
C TYR A 282 -6.78 12.92 -0.59
N TRP A 283 -7.92 12.48 -0.05
CA TRP A 283 -9.18 13.19 -0.21
C TRP A 283 -9.11 14.60 0.40
N GLY A 284 -8.63 14.72 1.62
CA GLY A 284 -8.42 16.02 2.26
C GLY A 284 -7.33 16.83 1.58
N ALA A 285 -6.18 16.20 1.31
CA ALA A 285 -5.01 16.86 0.75
C ALA A 285 -5.20 17.30 -0.70
N VAL A 286 -5.97 16.58 -1.52
CA VAL A 286 -6.20 16.91 -2.93
C VAL A 286 -6.79 18.31 -3.11
N HIS A 287 -7.63 18.75 -2.18
CA HIS A 287 -8.21 20.09 -2.19
C HIS A 287 -7.18 21.21 -1.96
N HIS A 288 -5.98 20.86 -1.50
CA HIS A 288 -4.88 21.80 -1.23
C HIS A 288 -3.69 21.60 -2.17
N TRP A 289 -3.37 20.34 -2.51
CA TRP A 289 -2.31 20.06 -3.49
C TRP A 289 -2.74 20.28 -4.94
N GLY A 290 -4.03 20.16 -5.22
CA GLY A 290 -4.55 20.07 -6.58
C GLY A 290 -4.22 18.76 -7.29
N HIS A 291 -3.80 17.74 -6.56
CA HIS A 291 -3.40 16.44 -7.10
C HIS A 291 -3.94 15.30 -6.24
N SER A 292 -4.38 14.22 -6.87
CA SER A 292 -4.96 13.06 -6.18
C SER A 292 -3.93 12.07 -5.68
N LEU A 293 -2.64 12.31 -5.91
CA LEU A 293 -1.60 11.36 -5.55
C LEU A 293 -1.42 11.19 -4.05
N ARG A 294 -1.05 10.01 -3.70
CA ARG A 294 -0.53 9.63 -2.40
C ARG A 294 0.83 10.27 -2.24
N ILE A 295 0.83 11.42 -1.66
CA ILE A 295 1.99 12.26 -1.52
C ILE A 295 3.12 11.50 -0.84
N GLY A 296 4.31 11.51 -1.44
CA GLY A 296 5.49 10.82 -0.96
C GLY A 296 5.63 9.37 -1.45
N GLN A 297 4.78 8.89 -2.34
CA GLN A 297 4.94 7.56 -2.95
C GLN A 297 5.62 7.56 -4.31
N SER A 298 5.32 8.54 -5.12
CA SER A 298 5.84 8.66 -6.47
C SER A 298 6.72 9.88 -6.68
N GLU A 299 6.84 10.70 -5.65
CA GLU A 299 7.61 11.94 -5.69
C GLU A 299 8.89 11.81 -4.87
N THR A 300 9.92 12.51 -5.26
CA THR A 300 11.25 12.45 -4.63
C THR A 300 11.42 13.34 -3.42
N TYR A 301 10.41 14.08 -3.01
CA TYR A 301 10.47 14.85 -1.77
C TYR A 301 10.26 13.96 -0.54
N GLY A 302 10.73 14.44 0.59
CA GLY A 302 10.67 13.69 1.84
C GLY A 302 11.70 12.56 1.92
N THR A 303 12.82 12.68 1.22
CA THR A 303 13.89 11.68 1.23
C THR A 303 14.60 11.60 2.56
N VAL A 304 15.06 10.40 2.89
CA VAL A 304 15.89 10.18 4.09
C VAL A 304 17.19 10.98 3.99
N GLU A 305 17.76 11.07 2.80
CA GLU A 305 18.99 11.82 2.57
C GLU A 305 18.82 13.30 2.91
N ASP A 306 17.80 13.96 2.39
CA ASP A 306 17.51 15.35 2.71
C ASP A 306 17.28 15.55 4.23
N CYS A 307 16.55 14.63 4.86
CA CYS A 307 16.33 14.67 6.30
C CYS A 307 17.65 14.61 7.07
N LEU A 308 18.53 13.66 6.76
CA LEU A 308 19.82 13.50 7.43
C LEU A 308 20.76 14.68 7.19
N GLN A 309 20.76 15.24 5.97
CA GLN A 309 21.65 16.34 5.60
C GLN A 309 21.18 17.69 6.17
N ASN A 310 19.89 17.97 6.10
CA ASN A 310 19.38 19.33 6.21
C ASN A 310 18.38 19.57 7.33
N CYS A 311 17.69 18.54 7.84
CA CYS A 311 16.62 18.70 8.81
C CYS A 311 17.17 19.05 10.21
N ASP A 312 16.50 19.95 10.93
CA ASP A 312 16.85 20.30 12.30
C ASP A 312 15.89 19.69 13.33
N MET A 313 14.68 19.32 12.89
CA MET A 313 13.66 18.72 13.75
C MET A 313 12.72 17.85 12.94
N ILE A 314 12.33 16.70 13.50
CA ILE A 314 11.28 15.84 12.96
C ILE A 314 10.07 15.88 13.88
N VAL A 315 8.88 16.06 13.31
CA VAL A 315 7.61 15.97 14.02
C VAL A 315 6.83 14.76 13.53
N PHE A 316 6.77 13.70 14.33
CA PHE A 316 5.86 12.60 14.13
C PHE A 316 4.47 12.97 14.64
N TRP A 317 3.51 13.14 13.75
CA TRP A 317 2.16 13.55 14.09
C TRP A 317 1.14 12.48 13.74
N ALA A 318 0.46 11.93 14.74
CA ALA A 318 -0.42 10.79 14.60
C ALA A 318 0.26 9.62 13.84
N ALA A 319 1.54 9.41 14.12
CA ALA A 319 2.41 8.51 13.38
C ALA A 319 3.11 7.52 14.32
N ASP A 320 2.87 6.24 14.09
CA ASP A 320 3.59 5.15 14.74
C ASP A 320 4.20 4.18 13.70
N PRO A 321 5.20 4.63 12.92
CA PRO A 321 5.79 3.81 11.88
C PRO A 321 6.43 2.52 12.39
N GLU A 322 6.83 2.43 13.65
CA GLU A 322 7.39 1.20 14.21
C GLU A 322 6.34 0.09 14.39
N THR A 323 5.10 0.45 14.66
CA THR A 323 3.98 -0.49 14.73
C THR A 323 3.37 -0.77 13.36
N THR A 324 3.25 0.26 12.51
CA THR A 324 2.62 0.14 11.19
C THR A 324 3.58 -0.32 10.09
N SER A 325 4.84 -0.54 10.41
CA SER A 325 5.93 -0.93 9.48
C SER A 325 5.82 -2.37 8.97
N GLY A 326 4.64 -2.91 8.90
CA GLY A 326 4.46 -4.32 8.54
C GLY A 326 4.16 -4.60 7.08
N SER A 327 4.16 -3.61 6.20
CA SER A 327 3.67 -3.78 4.84
C SER A 327 4.59 -3.12 3.81
N TYR A 328 4.76 -3.79 2.66
CA TYR A 328 5.40 -3.23 1.46
C TYR A 328 6.80 -2.64 1.67
N GLY A 329 7.66 -3.34 2.39
CA GLY A 329 9.04 -2.89 2.64
C GLY A 329 9.17 -1.77 3.67
N ALA A 330 8.11 -1.42 4.36
CA ALA A 330 8.11 -0.33 5.35
C ALA A 330 9.02 -0.59 6.56
N GLN A 331 9.34 -1.84 6.84
CA GLN A 331 10.26 -2.22 7.93
C GLN A 331 11.71 -1.79 7.66
N GLU A 332 12.13 -1.60 6.42
CA GLU A 332 13.45 -1.02 6.12
C GLU A 332 13.54 0.42 6.62
N GLY A 333 12.42 1.10 6.74
CA GLY A 333 12.34 2.41 7.37
C GLY A 333 12.80 2.41 8.82
N THR A 334 12.59 1.32 9.57
CA THR A 334 13.09 1.18 10.96
C THR A 334 14.61 1.35 11.03
N VAL A 335 15.35 0.75 10.11
CA VAL A 335 16.81 0.90 10.03
C VAL A 335 17.19 2.37 9.83
N ARG A 336 16.49 3.06 8.92
CA ARG A 336 16.77 4.46 8.61
C ARG A 336 16.37 5.40 9.75
N ARG A 337 15.26 5.14 10.39
CA ARG A 337 14.88 5.89 11.61
C ARG A 337 15.87 5.65 12.75
N GLN A 338 16.50 4.47 12.82
CA GLN A 338 17.56 4.23 13.79
C GLN A 338 18.77 5.17 13.61
N TRP A 339 19.07 5.58 12.38
CA TRP A 339 20.15 6.54 12.11
C TRP A 339 19.91 7.89 12.79
N LEU A 340 18.64 8.28 12.96
CA LEU A 340 18.26 9.52 13.65
C LEU A 340 18.61 9.53 15.14
N LYS A 341 18.96 8.37 15.71
CA LYS A 341 19.45 8.29 17.09
C LYS A 341 20.89 8.78 17.25
N ASN A 342 21.60 8.98 16.14
CA ASN A 342 22.96 9.50 16.21
C ASN A 342 22.91 10.97 16.69
N PRO A 343 23.51 11.28 17.86
CA PRO A 343 23.46 12.62 18.45
C PRO A 343 24.22 13.66 17.60
N ASP A 344 25.20 13.22 16.80
CA ASP A 344 26.00 14.12 15.96
C ASP A 344 25.17 14.72 14.80
N LEU A 345 24.02 14.15 14.50
CA LEU A 345 23.06 14.75 13.55
C LEU A 345 22.38 16.01 14.14
N GLY A 346 22.25 16.09 15.46
CA GLY A 346 21.58 17.21 16.13
C GLY A 346 20.10 17.38 15.77
N ILE A 347 19.44 16.35 15.25
CA ILE A 347 18.04 16.39 14.85
C ILE A 347 17.16 16.17 16.07
N GLU A 348 16.31 17.16 16.36
CA GLU A 348 15.32 17.03 17.43
C GLU A 348 14.12 16.19 17.00
N VAL A 349 13.51 15.49 17.96
CA VAL A 349 12.33 14.67 17.71
C VAL A 349 11.16 15.12 18.57
N VAL A 350 10.00 15.27 17.95
CA VAL A 350 8.73 15.57 18.58
C VAL A 350 7.69 14.56 18.17
N HIS A 351 6.91 14.06 19.12
CA HIS A 351 5.77 13.19 18.90
C HIS A 351 4.48 13.88 19.31
N VAL A 352 3.51 13.92 18.41
CA VAL A 352 2.15 14.39 18.67
C VAL A 352 1.20 13.22 18.47
N ASP A 353 0.83 12.58 19.57
CA ASP A 353 0.00 11.35 19.55
C ASP A 353 -0.73 11.23 20.89
N PRO A 354 -2.00 10.77 20.91
CA PRO A 354 -2.75 10.57 22.14
C PRO A 354 -2.07 9.69 23.20
N TYR A 355 -1.21 8.77 22.76
CA TYR A 355 -0.47 7.89 23.67
C TYR A 355 1.02 7.84 23.32
N TYR A 356 1.84 7.44 24.30
CA TYR A 356 3.28 7.26 24.10
C TYR A 356 3.55 5.98 23.33
N ASN A 357 3.54 6.08 22.01
CA ASN A 357 3.53 4.95 21.08
C ASN A 357 4.91 4.29 20.90
N SER A 358 4.98 3.20 20.11
CA SER A 358 6.22 2.44 19.90
C SER A 358 7.31 3.28 19.23
N SER A 359 6.94 4.19 18.34
CA SER A 359 7.89 5.09 17.69
C SER A 359 8.48 6.10 18.66
N ALA A 360 7.70 6.61 19.60
CA ALA A 360 8.18 7.49 20.67
C ALA A 360 9.13 6.74 21.62
N GLN A 361 8.88 5.47 21.89
CA GLN A 361 9.80 4.62 22.66
C GLN A 361 11.09 4.31 21.89
N PHE A 362 10.97 4.03 20.60
CA PHE A 362 12.10 3.71 19.74
C PHE A 362 13.02 4.91 19.50
N LEU A 363 12.44 6.07 19.24
CA LEU A 363 13.13 7.34 18.97
C LEU A 363 12.65 8.41 19.95
N PRO A 364 13.20 8.46 21.17
CA PRO A 364 12.74 9.36 22.21
C PRO A 364 12.82 10.84 21.83
N GLY A 365 11.82 11.61 22.25
CA GLY A 365 11.72 13.03 22.00
C GLY A 365 10.66 13.69 22.88
N LYS A 366 10.33 14.95 22.61
CA LYS A 366 9.23 15.64 23.28
C LYS A 366 7.91 14.99 22.82
N TRP A 367 7.10 14.58 23.76
CA TRP A 367 5.77 14.04 23.49
C TRP A 367 4.69 15.02 23.93
N LEU A 368 3.71 15.25 23.06
CA LEU A 368 2.50 16.03 23.28
C LEU A 368 1.30 15.15 23.00
N ALA A 369 0.37 15.08 23.95
CA ALA A 369 -0.74 14.14 23.93
C ALA A 369 -2.10 14.84 23.78
N PRO A 370 -2.53 15.20 22.56
CA PRO A 370 -3.88 15.71 22.36
C PRO A 370 -4.89 14.61 22.59
N LYS A 371 -6.08 14.94 23.09
CA LYS A 371 -7.21 13.99 23.12
C LYS A 371 -7.45 13.42 21.71
N PRO A 372 -7.86 12.16 21.58
CA PRO A 372 -8.18 11.58 20.29
C PRO A 372 -9.12 12.46 19.46
N THR A 373 -8.85 12.58 18.16
CA THR A 373 -9.61 13.36 17.15
C THR A 373 -9.53 14.88 17.24
N THR A 374 -8.78 15.45 18.21
CA THR A 374 -8.75 16.90 18.44
C THR A 374 -7.48 17.60 17.93
N SER A 375 -6.50 16.86 17.44
CA SER A 375 -5.19 17.42 17.05
C SER A 375 -5.24 18.45 15.91
N VAL A 376 -6.35 18.54 15.20
CA VAL A 376 -6.60 19.64 14.22
C VAL A 376 -6.55 21.00 14.92
N ALA A 377 -7.19 21.12 16.08
CA ALA A 377 -7.18 22.37 16.85
C ALA A 377 -5.76 22.79 17.26
N MET A 378 -4.94 21.82 17.69
CA MET A 378 -3.53 22.08 17.99
C MET A 378 -2.75 22.57 16.77
N ALA A 379 -2.98 21.96 15.59
CA ALA A 379 -2.33 22.37 14.35
C ALA A 379 -2.72 23.81 13.94
N MET A 380 -4.00 24.15 14.06
CA MET A 380 -4.49 25.50 13.82
C MET A 380 -3.85 26.51 14.77
N ALA A 381 -3.69 26.17 16.04
CA ALA A 381 -3.06 27.05 17.02
C ALA A 381 -1.56 27.26 16.77
N ILE A 382 -0.85 26.24 16.27
CA ILE A 382 0.53 26.42 15.83
C ILE A 382 0.59 27.39 14.64
N ALA A 383 -0.28 27.22 13.66
CA ALA A 383 -0.35 28.11 12.50
C ALA A 383 -0.76 29.53 12.89
N TYR A 384 -1.65 29.69 13.87
CA TYR A 384 -2.00 30.98 14.43
C TYR A 384 -0.77 31.69 15.01
N VAL A 385 0.02 31.04 15.85
CA VAL A 385 1.25 31.60 16.41
C VAL A 385 2.24 32.02 15.32
N TRP A 386 2.35 31.24 14.25
CA TRP A 386 3.22 31.61 13.12
C TRP A 386 2.74 32.88 12.42
N ILE A 387 1.44 33.08 12.31
CA ILE A 387 0.89 34.34 11.76
C ILE A 387 1.12 35.50 12.70
N ASP A 388 0.77 35.34 13.96
CA ASP A 388 0.83 36.36 14.99
C ASP A 388 2.28 36.84 15.22
N GLU A 389 3.23 35.91 15.27
CA GLU A 389 4.64 36.18 15.52
C GLU A 389 5.49 36.31 14.24
N GLY A 390 4.89 36.18 13.05
CA GLY A 390 5.60 36.30 11.78
C GLY A 390 6.60 35.16 11.52
N LEU A 391 6.35 33.97 12.02
CA LEU A 391 7.23 32.80 11.98
C LEU A 391 6.97 31.85 10.77
N TYR A 392 6.36 32.32 9.72
CA TYR A 392 6.15 31.56 8.48
C TYR A 392 6.93 32.17 7.32
N ASP A 393 7.13 31.36 6.29
CA ASP A 393 7.85 31.77 5.07
C ASP A 393 6.95 32.60 4.16
N LYS A 394 6.96 33.93 4.38
CA LYS A 394 6.10 34.86 3.63
C LYS A 394 6.33 34.80 2.12
N SER A 395 7.60 34.77 1.70
CA SER A 395 7.95 34.73 0.29
C SER A 395 7.47 33.46 -0.39
N TYR A 396 7.60 32.32 0.29
CA TYR A 396 7.08 31.05 -0.23
C TYR A 396 5.56 31.08 -0.34
N VAL A 397 4.87 31.54 0.69
CA VAL A 397 3.41 31.64 0.70
C VAL A 397 2.92 32.52 -0.46
N GLU A 398 3.54 33.68 -0.66
CA GLU A 398 3.19 34.62 -1.74
C GLU A 398 3.39 34.03 -3.14
N THR A 399 4.42 33.21 -3.33
CA THR A 399 4.82 32.73 -4.66
C THR A 399 4.33 31.31 -4.98
N HIS A 400 4.02 30.49 -3.98
CA HIS A 400 3.71 29.06 -4.14
C HIS A 400 2.31 28.67 -3.64
N THR A 401 1.51 29.58 -3.13
CA THR A 401 0.17 29.27 -2.64
C THR A 401 -0.89 30.22 -3.20
N VAL A 402 -2.15 29.76 -3.17
CA VAL A 402 -3.33 30.59 -3.44
C VAL A 402 -4.32 30.45 -2.29
N GLY A 403 -5.01 31.54 -1.95
CA GLY A 403 -6.05 31.54 -0.91
C GLY A 403 -5.52 31.58 0.53
N PHE A 404 -4.25 31.91 0.73
CA PHE A 404 -3.67 32.04 2.07
C PHE A 404 -4.41 33.07 2.95
N ASP A 405 -4.90 34.15 2.36
CA ASP A 405 -5.61 35.19 3.10
C ASP A 405 -6.88 34.66 3.76
N LYS A 406 -7.61 33.75 3.10
CA LYS A 406 -8.78 33.08 3.68
C LYS A 406 -8.40 32.17 4.85
N TRP A 407 -7.30 31.42 4.70
CA TRP A 407 -6.76 30.60 5.78
C TRP A 407 -6.36 31.45 6.98
N LYS A 408 -5.66 32.55 6.73
CA LYS A 408 -5.26 33.52 7.77
C LYS A 408 -6.48 34.13 8.46
N SER A 409 -7.45 34.63 7.69
CA SER A 409 -8.67 35.24 8.20
C SER A 409 -9.44 34.30 9.13
N TYR A 410 -9.55 33.04 8.73
CA TYR A 410 -10.16 32.01 9.58
C TYR A 410 -9.38 31.77 10.88
N LEU A 411 -8.06 31.67 10.81
CA LEU A 411 -7.22 31.43 12.00
C LEU A 411 -7.26 32.55 13.01
N ILE A 412 -7.27 33.80 12.55
CA ILE A 412 -7.33 34.97 13.45
C ILE A 412 -8.75 35.31 13.92
N GLY A 413 -9.75 34.56 13.47
CA GLY A 413 -11.14 34.66 13.93
C GLY A 413 -11.99 35.69 13.21
N GLU A 414 -11.58 36.19 12.04
CA GLU A 414 -12.36 37.18 11.27
C GLU A 414 -13.64 36.55 10.66
N GLU A 415 -13.63 35.25 10.38
CA GLU A 415 -14.75 34.57 9.74
C GLU A 415 -15.81 34.09 10.73
N ASP A 416 -15.42 33.64 11.91
CA ASP A 416 -16.31 32.99 12.89
C ASP A 416 -16.29 33.63 14.28
N GLY A 417 -15.52 34.70 14.45
CA GLY A 417 -15.37 35.42 15.73
C GLY A 417 -14.46 34.69 16.74
N ILE A 418 -13.79 33.59 16.35
CA ILE A 418 -13.01 32.74 17.24
C ILE A 418 -11.57 32.65 16.74
N ALA A 419 -10.64 33.33 17.37
CA ALA A 419 -9.21 33.18 17.10
C ALA A 419 -8.71 31.81 17.58
N LYS A 420 -7.99 31.09 16.72
CA LYS A 420 -7.51 29.72 16.99
C LYS A 420 -6.21 29.74 17.81
N THR A 421 -6.26 30.44 18.98
CA THR A 421 -5.09 30.63 19.85
C THR A 421 -4.64 29.34 20.53
N PRO A 422 -3.42 29.29 21.09
CA PRO A 422 -3.01 28.17 21.94
C PRO A 422 -3.92 27.95 23.16
N GLU A 423 -4.54 28.98 23.70
CA GLU A 423 -5.49 28.89 24.80
C GLU A 423 -6.82 28.26 24.34
N TRP A 424 -7.32 28.65 23.17
CA TRP A 424 -8.51 28.06 22.58
C TRP A 424 -8.35 26.55 22.35
N GLN A 425 -7.20 26.10 21.83
CA GLN A 425 -6.97 24.69 21.57
C GLN A 425 -6.79 23.86 22.85
N GLU A 426 -6.31 24.48 23.96
CA GLU A 426 -6.11 23.75 25.23
C GLU A 426 -7.41 23.16 25.76
N GLU A 427 -8.52 23.86 25.62
CA GLU A 427 -9.85 23.36 26.00
C GLU A 427 -10.24 22.13 25.19
N GLU A 428 -9.97 22.13 23.89
CA GLU A 428 -10.29 21.03 22.98
C GLU A 428 -9.35 19.83 23.18
N THR A 429 -8.06 20.08 23.18
CA THR A 429 -7.05 19.02 23.08
C THR A 429 -6.52 18.54 24.43
N GLY A 430 -6.60 19.39 25.46
CA GLY A 430 -5.96 19.17 26.76
C GLY A 430 -4.44 19.38 26.76
N VAL A 431 -3.84 19.81 25.63
CA VAL A 431 -2.41 20.13 25.56
C VAL A 431 -2.19 21.56 26.03
N PRO A 432 -1.33 21.81 27.04
CA PRO A 432 -1.12 23.15 27.59
C PRO A 432 -0.74 24.17 26.51
N ALA A 433 -1.36 25.35 26.53
CA ALA A 433 -1.11 26.43 25.59
C ALA A 433 0.37 26.83 25.51
N LYS A 434 1.06 26.81 26.64
CA LYS A 434 2.50 27.09 26.72
C LYS A 434 3.35 26.11 25.91
N ASP A 435 2.97 24.82 25.90
CA ASP A 435 3.70 23.76 25.17
C ASP A 435 3.46 23.87 23.66
N VAL A 436 2.23 24.19 23.26
CA VAL A 436 1.89 24.46 21.85
C VAL A 436 2.63 25.70 21.34
N ARG A 437 2.65 26.77 22.10
CA ARG A 437 3.38 28.01 21.78
C ARG A 437 4.90 27.77 21.67
N ALA A 438 5.44 26.96 22.57
CA ALA A 438 6.84 26.58 22.54
C ALA A 438 7.19 25.76 21.30
N LEU A 439 6.34 24.80 20.94
CA LEU A 439 6.53 24.02 19.72
C LEU A 439 6.43 24.91 18.47
N ALA A 440 5.40 25.75 18.38
CA ALA A 440 5.21 26.66 17.26
C ALA A 440 6.43 27.55 17.01
N ARG A 441 6.97 28.17 18.07
CA ARG A 441 8.17 29.03 18.00
C ARG A 441 9.43 28.27 17.62
N ARG A 442 9.59 27.04 18.09
CA ARG A 442 10.72 26.17 17.70
C ARG A 442 10.62 25.74 16.26
N TRP A 443 9.43 25.30 15.83
CA TRP A 443 9.18 24.88 14.47
C TRP A 443 9.41 26.03 13.48
N GLY A 444 8.83 27.20 13.74
CA GLY A 444 8.98 28.36 12.85
C GLY A 444 10.40 28.89 12.68
N LYS A 445 11.37 28.40 13.49
CA LYS A 445 12.80 28.79 13.43
C LYS A 445 13.71 27.66 12.89
N LYS A 446 13.17 26.51 12.57
CA LYS A 446 13.91 25.32 12.19
C LYS A 446 13.43 24.76 10.84
N ARG A 447 14.30 24.02 10.19
CA ARG A 447 13.92 23.20 9.04
C ARG A 447 13.32 21.90 9.56
N VAL A 448 12.04 21.73 9.28
CA VAL A 448 11.28 20.64 9.91
C VAL A 448 10.81 19.64 8.88
N TYR A 449 11.06 18.38 9.20
CA TYR A 449 10.47 17.25 8.52
C TYR A 449 9.18 16.86 9.25
N LEU A 450 8.04 17.05 8.61
CA LEU A 450 6.75 16.62 9.15
C LEU A 450 6.44 15.19 8.72
N ALA A 451 6.29 14.30 9.68
CA ALA A 451 5.90 12.92 9.48
C ALA A 451 4.42 12.72 9.87
N PRO A 452 3.45 13.00 8.97
CA PRO A 452 2.04 12.92 9.31
C PRO A 452 1.51 11.52 9.04
N GLY A 453 0.96 10.89 10.06
CA GLY A 453 0.35 9.57 9.95
C GLY A 453 1.31 8.39 10.07
N GLY A 454 0.79 7.20 9.94
CA GLY A 454 1.52 5.95 10.11
C GLY A 454 2.29 5.53 8.86
N TRP A 455 1.73 4.62 8.10
CA TRP A 455 2.29 4.11 6.84
C TRP A 455 1.92 5.04 5.67
N GLY A 456 2.87 5.49 4.90
CA GLY A 456 2.65 6.56 3.94
C GLY A 456 2.26 7.87 4.63
N ASN A 457 1.82 8.86 3.90
CA ASN A 457 1.33 10.10 4.52
C ASN A 457 -0.13 9.94 4.96
N GLY A 458 -0.41 10.30 6.20
CA GLY A 458 -1.76 10.58 6.67
C GLY A 458 -2.61 9.42 7.17
N HIS A 459 -2.11 8.21 7.27
CA HIS A 459 -2.90 7.07 7.73
C HIS A 459 -3.49 7.27 9.12
N GLY A 460 -2.68 7.66 10.09
CA GLY A 460 -3.09 7.72 11.49
C GLY A 460 -4.07 8.86 11.76
N GLY A 461 -3.80 10.03 11.23
CA GLY A 461 -4.59 11.23 11.52
C GLY A 461 -5.78 11.45 10.59
N ALA A 462 -5.69 10.98 9.34
CA ALA A 462 -6.72 11.25 8.34
C ALA A 462 -7.79 10.17 8.26
N CYS A 463 -7.43 8.90 8.45
CA CYS A 463 -8.37 7.80 8.33
C CYS A 463 -8.91 7.37 9.69
N ARG A 464 -10.17 6.90 9.72
CA ARG A 464 -10.86 6.46 10.93
C ARG A 464 -10.91 7.53 12.03
N ASN A 465 -10.90 8.79 11.62
CA ASN A 465 -10.91 9.96 12.47
C ASN A 465 -12.01 10.91 12.02
N GLN A 466 -12.84 11.35 12.95
CA GLN A 466 -13.97 12.24 12.69
C GLN A 466 -13.54 13.53 11.98
N THR A 467 -12.38 14.08 12.31
CA THR A 467 -11.81 15.31 11.74
C THR A 467 -10.67 15.03 10.76
N GLY A 468 -10.57 13.81 10.24
CA GLY A 468 -9.41 13.36 9.49
C GLY A 468 -9.17 14.10 8.17
N ILE A 469 -10.24 14.48 7.46
CA ILE A 469 -10.15 15.27 6.24
C ILE A 469 -9.62 16.67 6.55
N GLN A 470 -10.12 17.30 7.60
CA GLN A 470 -9.66 18.60 8.07
C GLN A 470 -8.20 18.52 8.53
N TRP A 471 -7.84 17.45 9.24
CA TRP A 471 -6.47 17.22 9.66
C TRP A 471 -5.51 17.14 8.47
N ALA A 472 -5.85 16.40 7.42
CA ALA A 472 -5.04 16.30 6.20
C ALA A 472 -4.85 17.67 5.53
N ARG A 473 -5.92 18.48 5.44
CA ARG A 473 -5.88 19.83 4.89
C ARG A 473 -4.94 20.74 5.68
N VAL A 474 -5.05 20.74 7.02
CA VAL A 474 -4.22 21.57 7.88
C VAL A 474 -2.74 21.16 7.81
N MET A 475 -2.43 19.86 7.71
CA MET A 475 -1.04 19.41 7.54
C MET A 475 -0.41 19.98 6.26
N VAL A 476 -1.16 20.05 5.17
CA VAL A 476 -0.70 20.67 3.92
C VAL A 476 -0.47 22.17 4.12
N CYS A 477 -1.40 22.87 4.76
CA CYS A 477 -1.26 24.31 5.05
C CYS A 477 0.00 24.59 5.91
N MET A 478 0.25 23.78 6.92
CA MET A 478 1.40 23.95 7.80
C MET A 478 2.73 23.84 7.05
N VAL A 479 2.90 22.81 6.21
CA VAL A 479 4.15 22.67 5.45
C VAL A 479 4.31 23.74 4.38
N ALA A 480 3.20 24.21 3.80
CA ALA A 480 3.21 25.32 2.86
C ALA A 480 3.68 26.62 3.56
N MET A 481 3.21 26.88 4.79
CA MET A 481 3.65 28.03 5.59
C MET A 481 5.14 27.97 5.95
N GLN A 482 5.77 26.81 5.91
CA GLN A 482 7.19 26.63 6.25
C GLN A 482 8.09 26.46 5.01
N GLY A 483 7.55 26.56 3.79
CA GLY A 483 8.33 26.48 2.57
C GLY A 483 8.66 25.04 2.14
N LEU A 484 7.64 24.20 2.01
CA LEU A 484 7.77 22.81 1.58
C LEU A 484 8.64 22.66 0.32
N GLY A 485 9.59 21.74 0.38
CA GLY A 485 10.53 21.46 -0.72
C GLY A 485 11.85 22.22 -0.62
N LYS A 486 11.99 23.17 0.29
CA LYS A 486 13.31 23.71 0.65
C LYS A 486 14.14 22.64 1.36
N PRO A 487 15.48 22.64 1.24
CA PRO A 487 16.33 21.67 1.92
C PRO A 487 16.01 21.53 3.41
N GLY A 488 15.65 20.33 3.84
CA GLY A 488 15.26 20.00 5.22
C GLY A 488 13.82 20.37 5.60
N VAL A 489 13.04 20.98 4.71
CA VAL A 489 11.62 21.28 4.92
C VAL A 489 10.78 20.37 4.06
N ASN A 490 10.45 19.23 4.60
CA ASN A 490 9.82 18.15 3.87
C ASN A 490 8.66 17.52 4.63
N MET A 491 7.91 16.68 3.92
CA MET A 491 6.83 15.91 4.48
C MET A 491 6.94 14.44 4.06
N GLY A 492 6.73 13.56 5.01
CA GLY A 492 6.78 12.11 4.84
C GLY A 492 7.06 11.47 6.18
N ASN A 493 7.00 10.16 6.29
CA ASN A 493 7.18 9.50 7.58
C ASN A 493 8.42 8.62 7.68
N LEU A 494 9.33 8.69 6.72
CA LEU A 494 10.53 7.86 6.62
C LEU A 494 10.21 6.36 6.70
N GLN A 495 8.98 5.98 6.40
CA GLN A 495 8.50 4.62 6.51
C GLN A 495 8.83 3.81 5.25
N TRP A 496 8.72 4.45 4.09
CA TRP A 496 9.15 3.86 2.83
C TRP A 496 10.67 3.78 2.82
N GLY A 497 11.19 2.70 3.03
CA GLY A 497 12.62 2.48 3.21
C GLY A 497 13.57 3.01 2.13
N CYS A 498 13.10 3.59 1.04
CA CYS A 498 13.94 4.12 -0.03
C CYS A 498 13.37 5.42 -0.59
N PRO A 499 14.22 6.32 -1.11
CA PRO A 499 13.76 7.33 -2.03
C PRO A 499 13.17 6.64 -3.25
N VAL A 500 12.00 7.06 -3.68
CA VAL A 500 11.39 6.54 -4.89
C VAL A 500 11.73 7.51 -6.01
N ASP A 501 12.76 7.17 -6.77
CA ASP A 501 13.26 8.02 -7.86
C ASP A 501 12.50 7.83 -9.16
N PHE A 502 11.51 6.94 -9.18
CA PHE A 502 10.69 6.62 -10.34
C PHE A 502 9.27 6.28 -9.91
N ASN A 503 8.33 6.49 -10.79
CA ASN A 503 6.95 6.07 -10.59
C ASN A 503 6.89 4.56 -10.47
N PHE A 504 6.74 4.08 -9.26
CA PHE A 504 6.61 2.67 -8.98
C PHE A 504 5.13 2.33 -8.83
N TYR A 505 4.59 1.73 -9.87
CA TYR A 505 3.24 1.21 -9.84
C TYR A 505 3.25 -0.22 -9.34
N PHE A 506 2.54 -0.49 -8.26
CA PHE A 506 2.29 -1.86 -7.84
C PHE A 506 1.22 -2.46 -8.76
N PRO A 507 1.56 -3.43 -9.61
CA PRO A 507 0.57 -4.06 -10.45
C PRO A 507 -0.59 -4.60 -9.60
N GLY A 508 -1.80 -4.18 -9.90
CA GLY A 508 -3.00 -4.57 -9.19
C GLY A 508 -3.28 -3.82 -7.89
N TYR A 509 -2.48 -2.84 -7.56
CA TYR A 509 -2.76 -1.91 -6.47
C TYR A 509 -2.71 -0.51 -7.05
N ALA A 510 -3.79 -0.06 -7.59
CA ALA A 510 -3.82 1.13 -8.38
C ALA A 510 -3.10 2.31 -7.73
N ASP A 511 -2.56 3.13 -8.57
CA ASP A 511 -1.90 4.35 -8.17
C ASP A 511 -2.88 5.28 -7.47
N GLY A 512 -2.46 5.68 -6.31
CA GLY A 512 -3.07 6.76 -5.58
C GLY A 512 -4.57 6.69 -5.43
N GLY A 513 -5.16 7.81 -5.60
CA GLY A 513 -6.58 8.01 -5.39
C GLY A 513 -7.51 7.26 -6.31
N MET A 514 -6.98 6.68 -7.36
CA MET A 514 -7.82 5.94 -8.30
C MET A 514 -8.10 4.51 -7.85
N SER A 515 -7.35 3.98 -6.91
CA SER A 515 -7.48 2.59 -6.48
C SER A 515 -8.84 2.23 -5.93
N GLY A 516 -9.48 3.14 -5.23
CA GLY A 516 -10.79 2.91 -4.68
C GLY A 516 -11.89 2.75 -5.71
N ASP A 517 -11.62 3.13 -6.91
CA ASP A 517 -12.63 3.33 -7.94
C ASP A 517 -12.58 2.35 -9.06
N LEU A 518 -11.50 1.66 -9.19
CA LEU A 518 -11.40 0.60 -10.16
C LEU A 518 -12.49 -0.44 -9.99
N GLU A 519 -13.02 -0.56 -8.79
CA GLU A 519 -14.18 -1.40 -8.50
C GLU A 519 -15.51 -0.78 -8.88
N GLY A 520 -15.60 0.53 -8.83
CA GLY A 520 -16.82 1.27 -9.18
C GLY A 520 -16.98 1.46 -10.67
N THR A 521 -15.95 1.25 -11.46
CA THR A 521 -16.04 1.33 -12.90
C THR A 521 -16.57 0.03 -13.47
N ALA A 522 -17.55 0.07 -14.29
CA ALA A 522 -17.99 -1.07 -15.09
C ALA A 522 -16.97 -1.41 -16.21
N MET A 523 -15.70 -1.18 -15.97
CA MET A 523 -14.67 -1.46 -16.96
C MET A 523 -14.43 -2.97 -17.03
N PRO A 524 -14.58 -3.58 -18.20
CA PRO A 524 -14.43 -5.02 -18.33
C PRO A 524 -12.98 -5.50 -18.21
N VAL A 525 -12.03 -4.60 -18.41
CA VAL A 525 -10.59 -4.87 -18.29
C VAL A 525 -9.93 -3.67 -17.67
N GLU A 526 -9.14 -3.90 -16.65
CA GLU A 526 -8.32 -2.89 -16.02
C GLU A 526 -6.85 -3.23 -16.10
N LEU A 527 -6.01 -2.21 -16.23
CA LEU A 527 -4.57 -2.37 -16.39
C LEU A 527 -3.91 -3.20 -15.29
N TYR A 528 -4.47 -3.15 -14.08
CA TYR A 528 -3.90 -3.82 -12.91
C TYR A 528 -4.58 -5.12 -12.54
N GLN A 529 -5.60 -5.52 -13.27
CA GLN A 529 -6.25 -6.80 -13.04
C GLN A 529 -5.42 -7.93 -13.62
N ARG A 530 -5.30 -9.00 -12.87
CA ARG A 530 -4.41 -10.11 -13.20
C ARG A 530 -5.09 -11.23 -13.97
N MET A 531 -6.32 -11.00 -14.39
CA MET A 531 -7.05 -11.88 -15.32
C MET A 531 -8.13 -11.09 -16.05
N PRO A 532 -8.58 -11.54 -17.23
CA PRO A 532 -9.67 -10.91 -17.95
C PRO A 532 -10.92 -10.80 -17.09
N GLN A 533 -11.55 -9.65 -17.10
CA GLN A 533 -12.78 -9.40 -16.35
C GLN A 533 -14.01 -9.54 -17.23
N LEU A 534 -15.15 -9.73 -16.57
CA LEU A 534 -16.45 -9.75 -17.21
C LEU A 534 -17.19 -8.45 -16.87
N PRO A 535 -18.00 -7.90 -17.80
CA PRO A 535 -18.92 -6.83 -17.47
C PRO A 535 -19.83 -7.23 -16.31
N THR A 536 -20.21 -6.27 -15.48
CA THR A 536 -21.20 -6.55 -14.45
C THR A 536 -22.57 -6.89 -15.07
N MET A 537 -23.29 -7.81 -14.44
CA MET A 537 -24.67 -8.12 -14.79
C MET A 537 -25.69 -7.10 -14.29
N ASN A 538 -25.25 -6.14 -13.49
CA ASN A 538 -26.13 -5.08 -12.98
C ASN A 538 -26.26 -3.95 -14.01
N THR A 539 -27.51 -3.52 -14.27
CA THR A 539 -27.80 -2.38 -15.13
C THR A 539 -29.08 -1.67 -14.64
N PRO A 540 -29.04 -0.41 -14.16
CA PRO A 540 -27.82 0.33 -13.84
C PRO A 540 -27.04 -0.34 -12.70
N PHE A 541 -25.75 -0.03 -12.61
CA PHE A 541 -24.89 -0.59 -11.56
C PHE A 541 -25.30 -0.05 -10.18
N GLN A 542 -25.84 -0.92 -9.31
CA GLN A 542 -26.18 -0.56 -7.94
C GLN A 542 -24.97 -0.65 -7.03
N ARG A 543 -24.78 0.36 -6.20
CA ARG A 543 -23.63 0.45 -5.28
C ARG A 543 -24.04 1.06 -3.95
N ILE A 544 -23.24 0.76 -2.92
CA ILE A 544 -23.36 1.37 -1.59
C ILE A 544 -22.00 1.96 -1.22
N PRO A 545 -21.86 3.29 -1.12
CA PRO A 545 -20.68 3.90 -0.54
C PRO A 545 -20.49 3.41 0.89
N ARG A 546 -19.25 3.08 1.27
CA ARG A 546 -18.95 2.53 2.61
C ARG A 546 -19.50 3.41 3.75
N LEU A 547 -19.36 4.71 3.63
CA LEU A 547 -19.86 5.66 4.64
C LEU A 547 -21.39 5.67 4.77
N LYS A 548 -22.11 5.18 3.76
CA LYS A 548 -23.57 5.07 3.73
C LYS A 548 -24.09 3.65 4.03
N MET A 549 -23.19 2.73 4.32
CA MET A 549 -23.56 1.35 4.64
C MET A 549 -24.43 1.21 5.90
N PRO A 550 -24.18 1.96 6.99
CA PRO A 550 -25.06 1.88 8.17
C PRO A 550 -26.50 2.26 7.85
N GLU A 551 -26.75 3.37 7.15
CA GLU A 551 -28.09 3.81 6.75
C GLU A 551 -28.73 2.80 5.78
N ALA A 552 -27.97 2.33 4.80
CA ALA A 552 -28.46 1.32 3.86
C ALA A 552 -28.91 0.02 4.55
N ILE A 553 -28.28 -0.35 5.67
CA ILE A 553 -28.65 -1.53 6.47
C ILE A 553 -29.86 -1.22 7.37
N ALA A 554 -29.83 -0.11 8.09
CA ALA A 554 -30.85 0.23 9.08
C ALA A 554 -32.20 0.60 8.41
N ASP A 555 -32.13 1.44 7.40
CA ASP A 555 -33.32 2.06 6.79
C ASP A 555 -33.71 1.39 5.46
N GLY A 556 -32.89 0.48 4.95
CA GLY A 556 -33.09 -0.13 3.63
C GLY A 556 -32.92 0.84 2.46
N SER A 557 -32.49 2.08 2.75
CA SER A 557 -32.25 3.13 1.77
C SER A 557 -31.17 4.09 2.25
N ALA A 558 -30.49 4.75 1.32
CA ALA A 558 -29.55 5.81 1.62
C ALA A 558 -29.39 6.74 0.41
N GLU A 559 -29.14 8.02 0.67
CA GLU A 559 -28.87 8.99 -0.39
C GLU A 559 -27.90 10.08 0.08
N GLY A 560 -27.45 10.91 -0.84
CA GLY A 560 -26.58 12.04 -0.58
C GLY A 560 -25.47 12.21 -1.60
N TYR A 561 -24.40 12.86 -1.17
CA TYR A 561 -23.21 13.13 -1.97
C TYR A 561 -21.96 12.57 -1.25
N PRO A 562 -21.89 11.26 -1.02
CA PRO A 562 -20.73 10.67 -0.37
C PRO A 562 -19.56 10.71 -1.34
N TRP A 563 -18.37 10.85 -0.77
CA TRP A 563 -17.18 10.65 -1.57
C TRP A 563 -17.10 9.20 -2.06
N VAL A 564 -16.84 9.04 -3.34
CA VAL A 564 -16.74 7.74 -4.00
C VAL A 564 -15.37 7.49 -4.63
N GLY A 565 -14.46 8.44 -4.51
CA GLY A 565 -13.04 8.29 -4.83
C GLY A 565 -12.65 8.34 -6.30
N LYS A 566 -13.55 8.44 -7.25
CA LYS A 566 -13.22 8.36 -8.69
C LYS A 566 -12.55 9.59 -9.25
N SER A 567 -13.10 10.71 -8.87
CA SER A 567 -12.59 12.01 -9.27
C SER A 567 -13.20 13.07 -8.36
N ILE A 568 -12.65 14.25 -8.40
CA ILE A 568 -13.23 15.39 -7.66
C ILE A 568 -14.67 15.64 -8.10
N GLU A 569 -14.99 15.44 -9.36
CA GLU A 569 -16.34 15.65 -9.91
C GLU A 569 -17.36 14.69 -9.32
N HIS A 570 -17.00 13.49 -9.00
CA HIS A 570 -17.89 12.48 -8.45
C HIS A 570 -18.47 12.84 -7.09
N GLN A 571 -17.83 13.72 -6.33
CA GLN A 571 -18.38 14.24 -5.09
C GLN A 571 -19.68 15.04 -5.30
N PHE A 572 -19.90 15.54 -6.50
CA PHE A 572 -21.11 16.30 -6.87
C PHE A 572 -22.23 15.42 -7.46
N ALA A 573 -21.96 14.14 -7.68
CA ALA A 573 -22.96 13.21 -8.17
C ALA A 573 -23.81 12.67 -7.02
N LYS A 574 -25.11 12.92 -7.06
CA LYS A 574 -26.04 12.37 -6.06
C LYS A 574 -26.05 10.85 -6.14
N PHE A 575 -25.93 10.22 -4.99
CA PHE A 575 -26.08 8.79 -4.80
C PHE A 575 -27.47 8.48 -4.26
N SER A 576 -28.08 7.41 -4.75
CA SER A 576 -29.34 6.88 -4.22
C SER A 576 -29.26 5.35 -4.15
N TYR A 577 -29.69 4.80 -3.03
CA TYR A 577 -29.80 3.36 -2.80
C TYR A 577 -31.18 3.06 -2.16
N PRO A 578 -31.92 2.06 -2.63
CA PRO A 578 -31.67 1.28 -3.84
C PRO A 578 -31.62 2.13 -5.11
N ALA A 579 -30.84 1.69 -6.10
CA ALA A 579 -30.87 2.31 -7.41
C ALA A 579 -32.23 2.07 -8.08
N PRO A 580 -32.71 2.97 -8.95
CA PRO A 580 -33.98 2.80 -9.64
C PRO A 580 -34.08 1.44 -10.33
N GLY A 581 -35.16 0.69 -10.06
CA GLY A 581 -35.36 -0.66 -10.61
C GLY A 581 -34.65 -1.80 -9.88
N HIS A 582 -33.94 -1.51 -8.80
CA HIS A 582 -33.26 -2.53 -7.97
C HIS A 582 -33.95 -2.72 -6.62
N ALA A 583 -33.92 -3.95 -6.13
CA ALA A 583 -34.33 -4.24 -4.76
C ALA A 583 -33.23 -3.85 -3.75
N PRO A 584 -33.60 -3.56 -2.50
CA PRO A 584 -32.63 -3.51 -1.41
C PRO A 584 -31.84 -4.82 -1.27
N VAL A 585 -30.61 -4.73 -0.77
CA VAL A 585 -29.76 -5.89 -0.52
C VAL A 585 -30.43 -6.86 0.45
N LYS A 586 -30.39 -8.15 0.11
CA LYS A 586 -30.92 -9.27 0.90
C LYS A 586 -29.82 -10.23 1.33
N MET A 587 -28.65 -10.17 0.71
CA MET A 587 -27.51 -11.04 1.01
C MET A 587 -26.22 -10.23 0.94
N LEU A 588 -25.33 -10.42 1.93
CA LEU A 588 -23.98 -9.88 1.91
C LEU A 588 -22.97 -11.01 1.69
N TYR A 589 -22.22 -10.91 0.61
CA TYR A 589 -21.03 -11.74 0.36
C TYR A 589 -19.79 -10.97 0.82
N LYS A 590 -19.17 -11.43 1.90
CA LYS A 590 -17.96 -10.81 2.45
C LYS A 590 -16.73 -11.61 2.05
N TYR A 591 -15.76 -10.94 1.43
CA TYR A 591 -14.48 -11.55 1.05
C TYR A 591 -13.34 -10.87 1.79
N GLY A 592 -12.46 -11.69 2.35
CA GLY A 592 -11.28 -11.22 3.06
C GLY A 592 -11.57 -10.42 4.32
N GLY A 593 -10.58 -10.36 5.18
CA GLY A 593 -10.71 -9.78 6.50
C GLY A 593 -11.50 -10.69 7.46
N SER A 594 -11.05 -10.78 8.70
CA SER A 594 -11.82 -11.42 9.76
C SER A 594 -12.98 -10.50 10.16
N ILE A 595 -14.17 -11.06 10.26
CA ILE A 595 -15.39 -10.40 10.76
C ILE A 595 -15.94 -11.11 12.00
N LEU A 596 -15.18 -12.07 12.51
CA LEU A 596 -15.50 -12.81 13.73
C LEU A 596 -14.84 -12.15 14.93
#